data_0830258592713098b2a7241ff0939e29
#
_entry.id   0830258592713098b2a7241ff0939e29
#
_cell.length_a   1.000
_cell.length_b   1.000
_cell.length_c   1.000
_cell.angle_alpha   90.00
_cell.angle_beta   90.00
_cell.angle_gamma   90.00
#
_symmetry.space_group_name_H-M   'P 1'
#
loop_
_entity.id
_entity.type
_entity.pdbx_description
1 polymer ?
#
loop_
_entity_poly.entity_id
_entity_poly.type
_entity_poly.pdbx_seq_one_letter_code
_entity_poly.pdbx_strand_id
1 'polypeptide(L)'
;MKRMSLHQTITAAVFIAATGGVYAQALPDSIPTVSLENVARQGFFYAGGEYVGEPGRETMGGAMYVEVMVPKEIRYPYPIVFLHGAGQTGVDWLLTPDGRPGWAYNFLDMGYVVYLQDFPARGRSQYVPGVDGDLRIRNGPNLEQIFTASAATADFPQASKHTQWPGTGRMGDPIMDNFTKTQVQYIGGRQAQLTTDANVALLDMIGTPVILLTHSQGGWFGWNIADERPDLIRVIVTVEPAAPPIRGVDTSNVRYRQSGGLAWGVGNSPITYDPPITDASELQVELQEEAEGPGLVPCYRQQEPARQLVNLTGIPVLFLNGEGGYHRIFDHCLANWLNQAGVETEYVRMEDVGLSGNGHMMMLEKNSKEIAEYIHSWLEENIL
;
A
#
# COMPACT_ATOMS: atom_id res chain seq x y z
N MET A 1 39.23 94.71 -8.91
CA MET A 1 38.19 94.18 -8.06
C MET A 1 37.30 93.31 -8.90
N LYS A 2 37.52 91.96 -8.92
CA LYS A 2 36.64 90.98 -9.60
C LYS A 2 35.99 90.13 -8.56
N ARG A 3 34.66 90.13 -8.49
CA ARG A 3 33.87 89.29 -7.62
C ARG A 3 33.81 87.87 -8.23
N MET A 4 34.24 86.87 -7.50
CA MET A 4 34.01 85.46 -7.81
C MET A 4 32.62 85.05 -7.30
N SER A 5 31.79 84.54 -8.19
CA SER A 5 30.49 83.95 -7.90
C SER A 5 30.70 82.45 -7.64
N LEU A 6 30.32 82.02 -6.43
CA LEU A 6 30.37 80.61 -6.06
C LEU A 6 29.03 79.95 -6.46
N HIS A 7 29.08 79.06 -7.44
CA HIS A 7 27.91 78.24 -7.79
C HIS A 7 27.91 77.00 -6.90
N GLN A 8 26.97 76.88 -6.03
CA GLN A 8 26.65 75.63 -5.30
C GLN A 8 25.79 74.74 -6.18
N THR A 9 26.34 73.60 -6.59
CA THR A 9 25.62 72.54 -7.27
C THR A 9 24.97 71.64 -6.22
N ILE A 10 23.65 71.67 -6.09
CA ILE A 10 22.88 70.77 -5.27
C ILE A 10 22.66 69.46 -6.06
N THR A 11 23.34 68.40 -5.63
CA THR A 11 23.09 67.05 -6.19
C THR A 11 21.90 66.42 -5.44
N ALA A 12 20.75 66.34 -6.04
CA ALA A 12 19.63 65.62 -5.50
C ALA A 12 19.82 64.11 -5.72
N ALA A 13 20.05 63.39 -4.63
CA ALA A 13 20.03 61.93 -4.65
C ALA A 13 18.59 61.41 -4.71
N VAL A 14 18.22 60.86 -5.87
CA VAL A 14 16.94 60.16 -6.01
C VAL A 14 17.08 58.75 -5.41
N PHE A 15 16.49 58.55 -4.24
CA PHE A 15 16.27 57.24 -3.67
C PHE A 15 15.13 56.56 -4.41
N ILE A 16 15.43 55.62 -5.30
CA ILE A 16 14.44 54.69 -5.85
C ILE A 16 14.19 53.65 -4.76
N ALA A 17 13.11 53.77 -4.02
CA ALA A 17 12.60 52.72 -3.16
C ALA A 17 12.06 51.58 -4.04
N ALA A 18 12.83 50.52 -4.20
CA ALA A 18 12.34 49.30 -4.82
C ALA A 18 11.32 48.65 -3.85
N THR A 19 10.04 48.95 -4.06
CA THR A 19 8.98 48.20 -3.45
C THR A 19 8.93 46.82 -4.13
N GLY A 20 9.68 45.85 -3.56
CA GLY A 20 9.52 44.46 -3.93
C GLY A 20 8.11 43.99 -3.56
N GLY A 21 7.21 44.03 -4.52
CA GLY A 21 5.90 43.40 -4.37
C GLY A 21 6.12 41.91 -4.13
N VAL A 22 5.78 41.44 -2.94
CA VAL A 22 5.65 39.99 -2.69
C VAL A 22 4.42 39.55 -3.47
N TYR A 23 4.65 38.99 -4.65
CA TYR A 23 3.59 38.31 -5.39
C TYR A 23 3.27 37.01 -4.63
N ALA A 24 2.28 37.03 -3.75
CA ALA A 24 1.72 35.82 -3.21
C ALA A 24 0.97 35.11 -4.34
N GLN A 25 1.56 34.04 -4.87
CA GLN A 25 0.87 33.18 -5.83
C GLN A 25 -0.15 32.36 -5.05
N ALA A 26 -1.43 32.73 -5.14
CA ALA A 26 -2.52 31.92 -4.61
C ALA A 26 -2.75 30.72 -5.53
N LEU A 27 -2.72 29.51 -4.95
CA LEU A 27 -3.15 28.31 -5.67
C LEU A 27 -4.68 28.34 -5.81
N PRO A 28 -5.24 27.89 -6.95
CA PRO A 28 -6.68 27.68 -7.07
C PRO A 28 -7.16 26.62 -6.06
N ASP A 29 -8.32 26.85 -5.43
CA ASP A 29 -8.93 25.89 -4.48
C ASP A 29 -9.21 24.52 -5.10
N SER A 30 -9.27 24.43 -6.43
CA SER A 30 -9.44 23.17 -7.16
C SER A 30 -8.18 22.28 -7.22
N ILE A 31 -7.02 22.81 -6.80
CA ILE A 31 -5.76 22.03 -6.72
C ILE A 31 -5.56 21.58 -5.27
N PRO A 32 -5.75 20.28 -4.95
CA PRO A 32 -5.60 19.79 -3.60
C PRO A 32 -4.14 19.90 -3.15
N THR A 33 -3.95 20.38 -1.93
CA THR A 33 -2.65 20.47 -1.27
C THR A 33 -2.76 20.06 0.18
N VAL A 34 -1.66 19.64 0.76
CA VAL A 34 -1.54 19.38 2.21
C VAL A 34 -0.51 20.31 2.83
N SER A 35 -0.69 20.64 4.10
CA SER A 35 0.32 21.36 4.87
C SER A 35 1.52 20.45 5.09
N LEU A 36 2.71 21.01 4.89
CA LEU A 36 3.97 20.35 5.24
C LEU A 36 4.53 20.84 6.59
N GLU A 37 3.71 21.52 7.39
CA GLU A 37 4.17 22.12 8.65
C GLU A 37 4.69 21.08 9.66
N ASN A 38 4.20 19.83 9.60
CA ASN A 38 4.67 18.73 10.44
C ASN A 38 5.82 17.93 9.83
N VAL A 39 6.22 18.21 8.61
CA VAL A 39 7.35 17.56 7.93
C VAL A 39 8.65 18.30 8.29
N ALA A 40 9.58 17.61 8.94
CA ALA A 40 10.91 18.13 9.20
C ALA A 40 11.86 17.92 8.01
N ARG A 41 11.76 16.77 7.38
CA ARG A 41 12.59 16.38 6.22
C ARG A 41 11.79 15.48 5.29
N GLN A 42 12.05 15.65 4.00
CA GLN A 42 11.54 14.79 2.94
C GLN A 42 12.66 14.50 1.95
N GLY A 43 12.71 13.30 1.43
CA GLY A 43 13.68 12.91 0.42
C GLY A 43 13.22 11.70 -0.38
N PHE A 44 13.99 11.36 -1.41
CA PHE A 44 13.77 10.14 -2.17
C PHE A 44 15.13 9.49 -2.49
N PHE A 45 15.07 8.19 -2.70
CA PHE A 45 16.22 7.38 -3.08
C PHE A 45 15.73 6.13 -3.80
N TYR A 46 16.66 5.27 -4.21
CA TYR A 46 16.35 4.00 -4.83
C TYR A 46 16.92 2.85 -4.00
N ALA A 47 16.16 1.78 -3.84
CA ALA A 47 16.56 0.56 -3.16
C ALA A 47 16.61 -0.61 -4.15
N GLY A 48 17.55 -1.53 -3.94
CA GLY A 48 17.73 -2.68 -4.82
C GLY A 48 18.26 -2.29 -6.21
N GLY A 49 18.03 -3.21 -7.15
CA GLY A 49 18.43 -3.04 -8.55
C GLY A 49 19.81 -3.63 -8.87
N GLU A 50 19.93 -4.09 -10.10
CA GLU A 50 21.15 -4.63 -10.69
C GLU A 50 21.25 -4.24 -12.17
N TYR A 51 22.47 -4.30 -12.73
CA TYR A 51 22.63 -4.11 -14.17
C TYR A 51 22.18 -5.36 -14.92
N VAL A 52 21.22 -5.18 -15.83
CA VAL A 52 20.62 -6.23 -16.66
C VAL A 52 20.76 -5.91 -18.14
N GLY A 53 20.74 -6.93 -19.00
CA GLY A 53 20.83 -6.79 -20.45
C GLY A 53 22.09 -7.41 -21.02
N GLU A 54 22.29 -7.21 -22.34
CA GLU A 54 23.46 -7.74 -23.06
C GLU A 54 24.73 -6.93 -22.70
N PRO A 55 25.92 -7.59 -22.68
CA PRO A 55 27.18 -6.90 -22.42
C PRO A 55 27.39 -5.68 -23.33
N GLY A 56 27.68 -4.51 -22.69
CA GLY A 56 27.85 -3.22 -23.36
C GLY A 56 26.54 -2.48 -23.68
N ARG A 57 25.40 -3.01 -23.20
CA ARG A 57 24.05 -2.43 -23.32
C ARG A 57 23.25 -2.55 -22.03
N GLU A 58 23.94 -2.76 -20.93
CA GLU A 58 23.31 -2.96 -19.63
C GLU A 58 22.56 -1.70 -19.18
N THR A 59 21.44 -1.91 -18.51
CA THR A 59 20.67 -0.87 -17.83
C THR A 59 20.31 -1.32 -16.41
N MET A 60 19.95 -0.36 -15.54
CA MET A 60 19.49 -0.69 -14.19
C MET A 60 18.10 -1.30 -14.24
N GLY A 61 17.95 -2.54 -13.78
CA GLY A 61 16.66 -3.23 -13.62
C GLY A 61 16.35 -3.51 -12.15
N GLY A 62 15.09 -3.64 -11.78
CA GLY A 62 14.64 -4.04 -10.43
C GLY A 62 14.85 -2.97 -9.34
N ALA A 63 15.36 -1.77 -9.67
CA ALA A 63 15.47 -0.68 -8.71
C ALA A 63 14.07 -0.14 -8.35
N MET A 64 13.86 0.12 -7.06
CA MET A 64 12.61 0.62 -6.49
C MET A 64 12.78 2.06 -6.00
N TYR A 65 11.94 2.97 -6.50
CA TYR A 65 11.84 4.33 -5.96
C TYR A 65 11.22 4.29 -4.57
N VAL A 66 11.84 5.03 -3.65
CA VAL A 66 11.36 5.18 -2.26
C VAL A 66 11.37 6.65 -1.90
N GLU A 67 10.26 7.12 -1.34
CA GLU A 67 10.11 8.44 -0.74
C GLU A 67 10.05 8.29 0.77
N VAL A 68 10.78 9.12 1.51
CA VAL A 68 10.76 9.15 2.97
C VAL A 68 10.32 10.50 3.46
N MET A 69 9.40 10.50 4.43
CA MET A 69 9.02 11.71 5.18
C MET A 69 9.27 11.49 6.67
N VAL A 70 9.93 12.48 7.28
CA VAL A 70 10.29 12.48 8.70
C VAL A 70 9.50 13.57 9.40
N PRO A 71 8.71 13.25 10.44
CA PRO A 71 7.97 14.26 11.19
C PRO A 71 8.89 15.18 11.98
N LYS A 72 8.41 16.37 12.39
CA LYS A 72 9.15 17.26 13.29
C LYS A 72 9.42 16.60 14.65
N GLU A 73 8.51 15.81 15.12
CA GLU A 73 8.63 15.05 16.36
C GLU A 73 8.43 13.56 16.05
N ILE A 74 9.52 12.79 16.10
CA ILE A 74 9.47 11.34 15.99
C ILE A 74 9.04 10.80 17.35
N ARG A 75 7.85 10.19 17.43
CA ARG A 75 7.28 9.67 18.67
C ARG A 75 7.47 8.18 18.84
N TYR A 76 7.61 7.46 17.73
CA TYR A 76 7.64 5.99 17.74
C TYR A 76 8.93 5.46 17.12
N PRO A 77 9.51 4.38 17.68
CA PRO A 77 10.81 3.86 17.27
C PRO A 77 10.78 3.11 15.93
N TYR A 78 9.59 2.64 15.51
CA TYR A 78 9.43 1.83 14.31
C TYR A 78 8.81 2.67 13.17
N PRO A 79 9.53 2.89 12.06
CA PRO A 79 8.97 3.56 10.91
C PRO A 79 7.94 2.68 10.21
N ILE A 80 7.03 3.29 9.44
CA ILE A 80 6.06 2.58 8.62
C ILE A 80 6.56 2.49 7.18
N VAL A 81 6.61 1.28 6.63
CA VAL A 81 6.87 1.02 5.21
C VAL A 81 5.57 0.60 4.54
N PHE A 82 5.12 1.39 3.58
CA PHE A 82 3.84 1.19 2.88
C PHE A 82 4.02 0.38 1.59
N LEU A 83 3.28 -0.72 1.45
CA LEU A 83 3.21 -1.57 0.26
C LEU A 83 1.85 -1.46 -0.40
N HIS A 84 1.81 -0.89 -1.60
CA HIS A 84 0.57 -0.64 -2.34
C HIS A 84 0.03 -1.88 -3.11
N GLY A 85 -1.21 -1.78 -3.61
CA GLY A 85 -1.87 -2.83 -4.39
C GLY A 85 -1.48 -2.89 -5.87
N ALA A 86 -2.13 -3.79 -6.62
CA ALA A 86 -1.93 -3.96 -8.06
C ALA A 86 -2.47 -2.76 -8.85
N GLY A 87 -1.68 -2.25 -9.80
CA GLY A 87 -2.01 -1.07 -10.60
C GLY A 87 -1.84 0.25 -9.87
N GLN A 88 -1.30 0.25 -8.66
CA GLN A 88 -1.12 1.38 -7.76
C GLN A 88 0.36 1.72 -7.57
N THR A 89 0.61 2.85 -6.89
CA THR A 89 1.93 3.34 -6.50
C THR A 89 1.87 3.94 -5.09
N GLY A 90 2.97 4.50 -4.60
CA GLY A 90 2.99 5.27 -3.35
C GLY A 90 2.02 6.46 -3.31
N VAL A 91 1.49 6.89 -4.45
CA VAL A 91 0.53 8.01 -4.56
C VAL A 91 -0.77 7.73 -3.78
N ASP A 92 -1.23 6.47 -3.72
CA ASP A 92 -2.47 6.11 -3.05
C ASP A 92 -2.42 6.30 -1.52
N TRP A 93 -1.22 6.49 -0.96
CA TRP A 93 -1.01 6.78 0.45
C TRP A 93 -0.89 8.29 0.74
N LEU A 94 -0.70 9.13 -0.30
CA LEU A 94 -0.47 10.58 -0.14
C LEU A 94 -1.79 11.35 -0.04
N LEU A 95 -2.66 11.24 -1.05
CA LEU A 95 -3.95 11.92 -1.09
C LEU A 95 -5.06 10.98 -1.50
N THR A 96 -6.24 11.18 -0.92
CA THR A 96 -7.45 10.51 -1.40
C THR A 96 -7.92 11.15 -2.71
N PRO A 97 -8.71 10.45 -3.55
CA PRO A 97 -9.18 10.97 -4.84
C PRO A 97 -10.04 12.24 -4.74
N ASP A 98 -10.63 12.50 -3.57
CA ASP A 98 -11.41 13.70 -3.23
C ASP A 98 -10.56 14.80 -2.55
N GLY A 99 -9.21 14.63 -2.49
CA GLY A 99 -8.26 15.66 -2.09
C GLY A 99 -7.97 15.75 -0.60
N ARG A 100 -8.44 14.80 0.23
CA ARG A 100 -8.09 14.75 1.66
C ARG A 100 -6.68 14.17 1.84
N PRO A 101 -5.98 14.48 2.98
CA PRO A 101 -4.74 13.81 3.35
C PRO A 101 -4.92 12.28 3.41
N GLY A 102 -3.99 11.54 2.81
CA GLY A 102 -3.92 10.08 2.89
C GLY A 102 -3.20 9.59 4.14
N TRP A 103 -3.11 8.27 4.27
CA TRP A 103 -2.53 7.63 5.45
C TRP A 103 -1.07 8.02 5.72
N ALA A 104 -0.28 8.31 4.69
CA ALA A 104 1.10 8.76 4.89
C ALA A 104 1.17 10.03 5.74
N TYR A 105 0.30 11.02 5.46
CA TYR A 105 0.24 12.24 6.26
C TYR A 105 -0.43 12.01 7.62
N ASN A 106 -1.45 11.14 7.69
CA ASN A 106 -2.08 10.82 8.97
C ASN A 106 -1.06 10.20 9.95
N PHE A 107 -0.29 9.22 9.52
CA PHE A 107 0.74 8.60 10.36
C PHE A 107 1.93 9.52 10.63
N LEU A 108 2.29 10.37 9.66
CA LEU A 108 3.31 11.41 9.88
C LEU A 108 2.89 12.37 11.01
N ASP A 109 1.64 12.82 11.01
CA ASP A 109 1.07 13.70 12.03
C ASP A 109 1.00 13.02 13.41
N MET A 110 0.82 11.69 13.44
CA MET A 110 0.90 10.88 14.66
C MET A 110 2.34 10.74 15.18
N GLY A 111 3.36 11.04 14.36
CA GLY A 111 4.78 11.04 14.75
C GLY A 111 5.59 9.84 14.23
N TYR A 112 5.10 9.13 13.22
CA TYR A 112 5.86 8.07 12.54
C TYR A 112 6.71 8.63 11.40
N VAL A 113 7.92 8.09 11.25
CA VAL A 113 8.65 8.17 9.97
C VAL A 113 7.96 7.25 8.97
N VAL A 114 7.71 7.73 7.75
CA VAL A 114 6.99 6.96 6.73
C VAL A 114 7.82 6.79 5.47
N TYR A 115 7.82 5.60 4.91
CA TYR A 115 8.44 5.23 3.65
C TYR A 115 7.37 4.82 2.66
N LEU A 116 7.31 5.50 1.51
CA LEU A 116 6.41 5.23 0.39
C LEU A 116 7.22 4.71 -0.77
N GLN A 117 6.71 3.72 -1.46
CA GLN A 117 7.45 3.11 -2.56
C GLN A 117 6.60 3.00 -3.82
N ASP A 118 7.25 2.99 -4.97
CA ASP A 118 6.70 2.49 -6.22
C ASP A 118 7.43 1.18 -6.53
N PHE A 119 6.74 0.06 -6.57
CA PHE A 119 7.36 -1.24 -6.81
C PHE A 119 8.19 -1.25 -8.09
N PRO A 120 9.21 -2.10 -8.24
CA PRO A 120 9.97 -2.21 -9.48
C PRO A 120 9.07 -2.34 -10.70
N ALA A 121 9.48 -1.73 -11.82
CA ALA A 121 8.72 -1.66 -13.08
C ALA A 121 7.36 -0.94 -12.97
N ARG A 122 7.21 0.02 -12.04
CA ARG A 122 5.96 0.72 -11.78
C ARG A 122 6.19 2.18 -11.38
N GLY A 123 5.33 3.09 -11.83
CA GLY A 123 5.39 4.51 -11.46
C GLY A 123 6.76 5.15 -11.74
N ARG A 124 7.44 5.59 -10.69
CA ARG A 124 8.78 6.20 -10.73
C ARG A 124 9.92 5.17 -10.77
N SER A 125 9.62 3.88 -10.63
CA SER A 125 10.59 2.80 -10.77
C SER A 125 10.68 2.33 -12.22
N GLN A 126 11.90 2.23 -12.74
CA GLN A 126 12.13 1.92 -14.15
C GLN A 126 11.52 0.56 -14.55
N TYR A 127 10.86 0.53 -15.71
CA TYR A 127 10.51 -0.67 -16.44
C TYR A 127 11.53 -0.93 -17.56
N VAL A 128 12.05 -2.17 -17.63
CA VAL A 128 13.01 -2.57 -18.65
C VAL A 128 12.34 -3.49 -19.66
N PRO A 129 12.01 -3.00 -20.88
CA PRO A 129 11.38 -3.79 -21.92
C PRO A 129 12.17 -5.07 -22.27
N GLY A 130 11.47 -6.20 -22.38
CA GLY A 130 12.08 -7.49 -22.71
C GLY A 130 12.77 -8.19 -21.51
N VAL A 131 12.90 -7.54 -20.37
CA VAL A 131 13.47 -8.09 -19.13
C VAL A 131 12.40 -8.30 -18.07
N ASP A 132 11.59 -7.28 -17.78
CA ASP A 132 10.64 -7.32 -16.66
C ASP A 132 9.34 -8.08 -16.97
N GLY A 133 9.07 -8.37 -18.24
CA GLY A 133 7.88 -9.09 -18.70
C GLY A 133 6.78 -8.18 -19.22
N ASP A 134 5.61 -8.75 -19.48
CA ASP A 134 4.51 -8.04 -20.14
C ASP A 134 3.76 -7.11 -19.16
N LEU A 135 3.44 -5.93 -19.67
CA LEU A 135 2.64 -4.94 -18.95
C LEU A 135 1.15 -5.29 -18.99
N ARG A 136 0.48 -5.05 -17.86
CA ARG A 136 -0.96 -5.18 -17.65
C ARG A 136 -1.52 -3.85 -17.17
N ILE A 137 -2.79 -3.60 -17.48
CA ILE A 137 -3.53 -2.42 -17.00
C ILE A 137 -4.91 -2.85 -16.48
N ARG A 138 -5.47 -2.09 -15.57
CA ARG A 138 -6.87 -2.21 -15.18
C ARG A 138 -7.73 -1.27 -16.04
N ASN A 139 -8.94 -1.68 -16.34
CA ASN A 139 -9.89 -0.83 -17.06
C ASN A 139 -10.95 -0.24 -16.12
N GLY A 140 -11.58 0.85 -16.54
CA GLY A 140 -12.58 1.57 -15.74
C GLY A 140 -13.73 0.69 -15.24
N PRO A 141 -14.41 -0.10 -16.09
CA PRO A 141 -15.47 -1.01 -15.63
C PRO A 141 -15.05 -1.99 -14.54
N ASN A 142 -13.83 -2.52 -14.61
CA ASN A 142 -13.31 -3.38 -13.56
C ASN A 142 -13.07 -2.62 -12.25
N LEU A 143 -12.54 -1.38 -12.32
CA LEU A 143 -12.35 -0.53 -11.14
C LEU A 143 -13.69 -0.18 -10.48
N GLU A 144 -14.74 0.16 -11.27
CA GLU A 144 -16.09 0.39 -10.75
C GLU A 144 -16.61 -0.84 -9.99
N GLN A 145 -16.47 -2.02 -10.60
CA GLN A 145 -17.05 -3.25 -10.07
C GLN A 145 -16.40 -3.66 -8.74
N ILE A 146 -15.09 -3.58 -8.63
CA ILE A 146 -14.38 -4.16 -7.46
C ILE A 146 -13.95 -3.12 -6.42
N PHE A 147 -13.86 -1.82 -6.78
CA PHE A 147 -13.29 -0.81 -5.87
C PHE A 147 -14.24 0.35 -5.56
N THR A 148 -14.84 0.98 -6.56
CA THR A 148 -15.42 2.32 -6.37
C THR A 148 -16.94 2.35 -6.37
N ALA A 149 -17.61 1.49 -7.14
CA ALA A 149 -19.07 1.44 -7.26
C ALA A 149 -19.63 0.03 -7.07
N SER A 150 -18.99 -0.82 -6.28
CA SER A 150 -19.38 -2.22 -6.11
C SER A 150 -20.83 -2.38 -5.67
N ALA A 151 -21.36 -1.52 -4.83
CA ALA A 151 -22.78 -1.54 -4.42
C ALA A 151 -23.77 -1.42 -5.61
N ALA A 152 -23.34 -0.79 -6.71
CA ALA A 152 -24.20 -0.56 -7.87
C ALA A 152 -23.86 -1.45 -9.09
N THR A 153 -22.69 -2.11 -9.09
CA THR A 153 -22.15 -2.79 -10.28
C THR A 153 -21.71 -4.22 -10.05
N ALA A 154 -21.45 -4.60 -8.79
CA ALA A 154 -21.00 -5.94 -8.45
C ALA A 154 -22.16 -6.84 -8.07
N ASP A 155 -21.95 -8.14 -8.23
CA ASP A 155 -22.91 -9.20 -7.98
C ASP A 155 -22.50 -10.15 -6.84
N PHE A 156 -21.50 -9.75 -6.03
CA PHE A 156 -21.11 -10.52 -4.84
C PHE A 156 -21.98 -10.13 -3.61
N PRO A 157 -22.16 -11.04 -2.64
CA PRO A 157 -23.16 -10.88 -1.57
C PRO A 157 -23.05 -9.60 -0.75
N GLN A 158 -21.82 -9.15 -0.46
CA GLN A 158 -21.56 -8.00 0.41
C GLN A 158 -21.47 -6.66 -0.34
N ALA A 159 -21.56 -6.66 -1.66
CA ALA A 159 -21.39 -5.47 -2.48
C ALA A 159 -22.28 -4.29 -2.06
N SER A 160 -23.55 -4.57 -1.70
CA SER A 160 -24.52 -3.55 -1.26
C SER A 160 -24.14 -2.84 0.03
N LYS A 161 -23.18 -3.37 0.78
CA LYS A 161 -22.66 -2.77 2.00
C LYS A 161 -21.62 -1.67 1.75
N HIS A 162 -21.06 -1.59 0.54
CA HIS A 162 -20.06 -0.57 0.19
C HIS A 162 -20.70 0.82 0.09
N THR A 163 -20.49 1.65 1.11
CA THR A 163 -21.10 2.99 1.25
C THR A 163 -20.09 4.11 1.49
N GLN A 164 -18.82 3.77 1.68
CA GLN A 164 -17.79 4.73 2.08
C GLN A 164 -17.05 5.37 0.89
N TRP A 165 -17.25 4.91 -0.35
CA TRP A 165 -16.62 5.59 -1.48
C TRP A 165 -17.11 7.06 -1.58
N PRO A 166 -16.20 8.04 -1.72
CA PRO A 166 -16.59 9.42 -1.97
C PRO A 166 -17.11 9.57 -3.42
N GLY A 167 -18.21 10.30 -3.60
CA GLY A 167 -18.87 10.45 -4.91
C GLY A 167 -19.68 9.23 -5.34
N THR A 168 -19.92 9.10 -6.64
CA THR A 168 -20.73 8.00 -7.22
C THR A 168 -19.92 6.73 -7.50
N GLY A 169 -18.59 6.85 -7.56
CA GLY A 169 -17.69 5.76 -7.94
C GLY A 169 -17.76 5.36 -9.41
N ARG A 170 -18.51 6.07 -10.26
CA ARG A 170 -18.71 5.76 -11.69
C ARG A 170 -17.79 6.58 -12.57
N MET A 171 -17.40 6.05 -13.71
CA MET A 171 -16.66 6.79 -14.74
C MET A 171 -17.39 8.06 -15.12
N GLY A 172 -16.66 9.19 -15.19
CA GLY A 172 -17.20 10.53 -15.39
C GLY A 172 -17.52 11.28 -14.09
N ASP A 173 -17.51 10.62 -12.94
CA ASP A 173 -17.45 11.29 -11.65
C ASP A 173 -16.02 11.79 -11.40
N PRO A 174 -15.83 13.09 -11.06
CA PRO A 174 -14.48 13.64 -10.90
C PRO A 174 -13.59 12.89 -9.90
N ILE A 175 -14.17 12.33 -8.85
CA ILE A 175 -13.43 11.57 -7.83
C ILE A 175 -12.99 10.21 -8.39
N MET A 176 -13.89 9.50 -9.07
CA MET A 176 -13.55 8.25 -9.75
C MET A 176 -12.52 8.48 -10.86
N ASP A 177 -12.68 9.57 -11.65
CA ASP A 177 -11.73 9.92 -12.70
C ASP A 177 -10.34 10.23 -12.13
N ASN A 178 -10.27 10.91 -10.97
CA ASN A 178 -9.00 11.13 -10.26
C ASN A 178 -8.36 9.82 -9.80
N PHE A 179 -9.14 8.93 -9.20
CA PHE A 179 -8.64 7.60 -8.82
C PHE A 179 -8.15 6.81 -10.05
N THR A 180 -8.88 6.84 -11.15
CA THR A 180 -8.47 6.15 -12.39
C THR A 180 -7.15 6.69 -12.94
N LYS A 181 -6.86 8.00 -12.78
CA LYS A 181 -5.60 8.62 -13.17
C LYS A 181 -4.40 8.17 -12.33
N THR A 182 -4.61 7.70 -11.09
CA THR A 182 -3.52 7.14 -10.27
C THR A 182 -3.13 5.73 -10.70
N GLN A 183 -3.99 5.05 -11.47
CA GLN A 183 -3.73 3.68 -11.89
C GLN A 183 -2.63 3.63 -12.96
N VAL A 184 -1.64 2.80 -12.71
CA VAL A 184 -0.49 2.59 -13.60
C VAL A 184 -0.45 1.16 -14.11
N GLN A 185 0.29 0.96 -15.20
CA GLN A 185 0.62 -0.38 -15.66
C GLN A 185 1.50 -1.11 -14.64
N TYR A 186 1.40 -2.44 -14.65
CA TYR A 186 2.17 -3.31 -13.78
C TYR A 186 2.51 -4.62 -14.50
N ILE A 187 3.58 -5.27 -14.09
CA ILE A 187 4.02 -6.55 -14.65
C ILE A 187 3.36 -7.73 -13.91
N GLY A 188 3.34 -8.89 -14.56
CA GLY A 188 3.03 -10.17 -13.92
C GLY A 188 4.31 -10.94 -13.54
N GLY A 189 4.22 -12.25 -13.37
CA GLY A 189 5.36 -13.16 -13.21
C GLY A 189 6.43 -12.72 -12.22
N ARG A 190 7.43 -11.98 -12.67
CA ARG A 190 8.57 -11.54 -11.87
C ARG A 190 8.29 -10.48 -10.80
N GLN A 191 7.09 -9.87 -10.76
CA GLN A 191 6.79 -8.76 -9.84
C GLN A 191 7.06 -9.13 -8.38
N ALA A 192 6.67 -10.33 -7.95
CA ALA A 192 6.87 -10.76 -6.57
C ALA A 192 8.37 -10.78 -6.19
N GLN A 193 9.20 -11.43 -7.01
CA GLN A 193 10.63 -11.51 -6.76
C GLN A 193 11.28 -10.13 -6.74
N LEU A 194 11.06 -9.31 -7.78
CA LEU A 194 11.64 -7.98 -7.87
C LEU A 194 11.22 -7.09 -6.68
N THR A 195 9.96 -7.19 -6.24
CA THR A 195 9.47 -6.41 -5.11
C THR A 195 10.05 -6.91 -3.80
N THR A 196 10.19 -8.22 -3.61
CA THR A 196 10.83 -8.79 -2.42
C THR A 196 12.29 -8.36 -2.33
N ASP A 197 13.08 -8.54 -3.40
CA ASP A 197 14.50 -8.19 -3.43
C ASP A 197 14.73 -6.70 -3.14
N ALA A 198 13.94 -5.82 -3.75
CA ALA A 198 14.05 -4.39 -3.54
C ALA A 198 13.64 -3.95 -2.12
N ASN A 199 12.63 -4.61 -1.52
CA ASN A 199 12.24 -4.34 -0.13
C ASN A 199 13.24 -4.91 0.88
N VAL A 200 13.83 -6.07 0.62
CA VAL A 200 14.96 -6.58 1.42
C VAL A 200 16.09 -5.57 1.44
N ALA A 201 16.48 -5.03 0.27
CA ALA A 201 17.49 -3.98 0.22
C ALA A 201 17.06 -2.70 0.96
N LEU A 202 15.78 -2.32 0.89
CA LEU A 202 15.24 -1.19 1.66
C LEU A 202 15.34 -1.42 3.15
N LEU A 203 14.93 -2.59 3.65
CA LEU A 203 15.01 -2.94 5.07
C LEU A 203 16.45 -2.94 5.58
N ASP A 204 17.39 -3.51 4.79
CA ASP A 204 18.83 -3.48 5.10
C ASP A 204 19.37 -2.05 5.16
N MET A 205 18.89 -1.12 4.31
CA MET A 205 19.24 0.31 4.35
C MET A 205 18.65 1.03 5.56
N ILE A 206 17.40 0.71 5.97
CA ILE A 206 16.76 1.27 7.17
C ILE A 206 17.48 0.77 8.43
N GLY A 207 17.83 -0.52 8.50
CA GLY A 207 18.65 -1.15 9.54
C GLY A 207 18.01 -1.23 10.92
N THR A 208 16.71 -0.97 11.03
CA THR A 208 15.91 -1.11 12.27
C THR A 208 14.58 -1.76 11.94
N PRO A 209 13.95 -2.48 12.89
CA PRO A 209 12.64 -3.07 12.66
C PRO A 209 11.60 -2.03 12.24
N VAL A 210 10.71 -2.42 11.32
CA VAL A 210 9.67 -1.56 10.76
C VAL A 210 8.26 -2.12 11.03
N ILE A 211 7.27 -1.26 10.93
CA ILE A 211 5.87 -1.62 10.74
C ILE A 211 5.66 -1.77 9.23
N LEU A 212 5.33 -2.98 8.78
CA LEU A 212 5.05 -3.25 7.38
C LEU A 212 3.55 -3.10 7.14
N LEU A 213 3.11 -1.99 6.51
CA LEU A 213 1.71 -1.73 6.20
C LEU A 213 1.45 -2.06 4.73
N THR A 214 0.61 -3.06 4.50
CA THR A 214 0.41 -3.65 3.17
C THR A 214 -1.05 -3.59 2.73
N HIS A 215 -1.27 -3.48 1.42
CA HIS A 215 -2.59 -3.52 0.81
C HIS A 215 -2.62 -4.45 -0.39
N SER A 216 -3.66 -5.29 -0.50
CA SER A 216 -3.96 -6.08 -1.70
C SER A 216 -2.74 -6.89 -2.19
N GLN A 217 -2.26 -6.68 -3.39
CA GLN A 217 -1.06 -7.34 -3.93
C GLN A 217 0.18 -7.15 -3.04
N GLY A 218 0.31 -6.00 -2.39
CA GLY A 218 1.39 -5.73 -1.44
C GLY A 218 1.39 -6.67 -0.23
N GLY A 219 0.21 -7.16 0.19
CA GLY A 219 0.09 -8.13 1.27
C GLY A 219 0.80 -9.44 0.97
N TRP A 220 0.56 -9.98 -0.20
CA TRP A 220 1.26 -11.20 -0.63
C TRP A 220 2.79 -11.01 -0.68
N PHE A 221 3.30 -9.87 -1.17
CA PHE A 221 4.74 -9.57 -1.15
C PHE A 221 5.26 -9.40 0.29
N GLY A 222 4.43 -8.83 1.16
CA GLY A 222 4.75 -8.61 2.57
C GLY A 222 5.15 -9.88 3.30
N TRP A 223 4.50 -11.01 3.02
CA TRP A 223 4.87 -12.30 3.61
C TRP A 223 6.27 -12.76 3.20
N ASN A 224 6.61 -12.66 1.92
CA ASN A 224 7.95 -13.03 1.44
C ASN A 224 9.03 -12.09 1.97
N ILE A 225 8.74 -10.77 2.08
CA ILE A 225 9.66 -9.79 2.66
C ILE A 225 9.95 -10.12 4.14
N ALA A 226 8.91 -10.46 4.89
CA ALA A 226 9.04 -10.84 6.29
C ALA A 226 9.79 -12.17 6.46
N ASP A 227 9.59 -13.12 5.55
CA ASP A 227 10.31 -14.41 5.54
C ASP A 227 11.82 -14.22 5.32
N GLU A 228 12.21 -13.28 4.46
CA GLU A 228 13.62 -12.96 4.14
C GLU A 228 14.31 -12.11 5.22
N ARG A 229 13.57 -11.26 5.94
CA ARG A 229 14.12 -10.37 6.99
C ARG A 229 13.23 -10.31 8.23
N PRO A 230 13.00 -11.45 8.90
CA PRO A 230 12.09 -11.50 10.06
C PRO A 230 12.53 -10.56 11.18
N ASP A 231 13.83 -10.41 11.41
CA ASP A 231 14.38 -9.54 12.46
C ASP A 231 14.16 -8.05 12.21
N LEU A 232 13.85 -7.65 10.96
CA LEU A 232 13.58 -6.27 10.57
C LEU A 232 12.09 -5.97 10.42
N ILE A 233 11.20 -6.90 10.77
CA ILE A 233 9.75 -6.68 10.81
C ILE A 233 9.27 -6.75 12.27
N ARG A 234 8.76 -5.64 12.77
CA ARG A 234 8.19 -5.57 14.13
C ARG A 234 6.75 -6.08 14.16
N VAL A 235 5.98 -5.78 13.11
CA VAL A 235 4.56 -6.12 12.97
C VAL A 235 4.16 -5.97 11.50
N ILE A 236 3.18 -6.75 11.07
CA ILE A 236 2.54 -6.59 9.77
C ILE A 236 1.11 -6.09 9.99
N VAL A 237 0.78 -4.93 9.41
CA VAL A 237 -0.60 -4.46 9.25
C VAL A 237 -1.00 -4.73 7.81
N THR A 238 -1.99 -5.58 7.60
CA THR A 238 -2.39 -5.96 6.25
C THR A 238 -3.86 -5.65 5.99
N VAL A 239 -4.10 -4.99 4.86
CA VAL A 239 -5.44 -4.56 4.42
C VAL A 239 -5.83 -5.38 3.21
N GLU A 240 -6.79 -6.29 3.39
CA GLU A 240 -7.33 -7.16 2.34
C GLU A 240 -6.26 -7.73 1.40
N PRO A 241 -5.32 -8.56 1.90
CA PRO A 241 -4.18 -9.04 1.13
C PRO A 241 -4.60 -10.06 0.07
N ALA A 242 -4.30 -9.73 -1.15
CA ALA A 242 -4.30 -10.48 -2.41
C ALA A 242 -5.42 -11.50 -2.69
N ALA A 243 -5.34 -12.73 -2.21
CA ALA A 243 -6.19 -13.85 -2.62
C ALA A 243 -6.27 -14.93 -1.51
N PRO A 244 -7.25 -15.83 -1.57
CA PRO A 244 -7.35 -16.91 -0.61
C PRO A 244 -6.27 -17.98 -0.82
N PRO A 245 -5.96 -18.78 0.22
CA PRO A 245 -5.06 -19.93 0.11
C PRO A 245 -5.51 -20.92 -0.97
N ILE A 246 -4.53 -21.50 -1.68
CA ILE A 246 -4.63 -22.63 -2.58
C ILE A 246 -5.42 -22.34 -3.87
N ARG A 247 -6.67 -21.89 -3.80
CA ARG A 247 -7.53 -21.67 -4.96
C ARG A 247 -8.22 -20.32 -4.93
N GLY A 248 -8.31 -19.66 -6.08
CA GLY A 248 -9.07 -18.42 -6.24
C GLY A 248 -10.57 -18.63 -6.09
N VAL A 249 -11.29 -17.55 -5.81
CA VAL A 249 -12.73 -17.53 -5.60
C VAL A 249 -13.44 -16.81 -6.76
N ASP A 250 -14.53 -17.37 -7.21
CA ASP A 250 -15.55 -16.71 -8.02
C ASP A 250 -16.50 -16.02 -7.04
N THR A 251 -16.33 -14.72 -6.89
CA THR A 251 -17.03 -13.92 -5.88
C THR A 251 -18.53 -13.79 -6.15
N SER A 252 -18.94 -13.82 -7.42
CA SER A 252 -20.36 -13.76 -7.80
C SER A 252 -21.13 -15.01 -7.42
N ASN A 253 -20.48 -16.17 -7.45
CA ASN A 253 -21.10 -17.46 -7.14
C ASN A 253 -20.63 -18.04 -5.79
N VAL A 254 -19.77 -17.34 -5.06
CA VAL A 254 -19.22 -17.74 -3.76
C VAL A 254 -18.68 -19.18 -3.80
N ARG A 255 -17.80 -19.45 -4.76
CA ARG A 255 -17.21 -20.79 -4.98
C ARG A 255 -15.78 -20.71 -5.45
N TYR A 256 -15.03 -21.76 -5.19
CA TYR A 256 -13.66 -21.87 -5.66
C TYR A 256 -13.56 -22.06 -7.18
N ARG A 257 -12.53 -21.44 -7.77
CA ARG A 257 -12.04 -21.66 -9.13
C ARG A 257 -10.93 -22.70 -9.11
N GLN A 258 -10.54 -23.18 -10.27
CA GLN A 258 -9.42 -24.13 -10.38
C GLN A 258 -8.04 -23.45 -10.23
N SER A 259 -7.96 -22.13 -10.43
CA SER A 259 -6.72 -21.35 -10.38
C SER A 259 -6.95 -20.00 -9.71
N GLY A 260 -5.87 -19.26 -9.45
CA GLY A 260 -5.91 -17.88 -8.97
C GLY A 260 -5.89 -17.72 -7.46
N GLY A 261 -5.62 -18.79 -6.70
CA GLY A 261 -5.31 -18.72 -5.25
C GLY A 261 -3.82 -18.61 -5.01
N LEU A 262 -3.44 -18.64 -3.73
CA LEU A 262 -2.07 -18.57 -3.25
C LEU A 262 -1.52 -19.99 -3.09
N ALA A 263 -0.75 -20.45 -4.08
CA ALA A 263 -0.30 -21.84 -4.15
C ALA A 263 0.55 -22.29 -2.93
N TRP A 264 1.31 -21.36 -2.34
CA TRP A 264 2.09 -21.56 -1.13
C TRP A 264 1.31 -21.20 0.16
N GLY A 265 -0.02 -21.16 0.10
CA GLY A 265 -0.90 -20.81 1.21
C GLY A 265 -1.03 -19.31 1.47
N VAL A 266 0.07 -18.58 1.49
CA VAL A 266 0.10 -17.14 1.74
C VAL A 266 0.60 -16.31 0.55
N GLY A 267 1.18 -16.97 -0.47
CA GLY A 267 1.75 -16.34 -1.66
C GLY A 267 1.86 -17.28 -2.85
N ASN A 268 2.38 -16.78 -3.97
CA ASN A 268 2.67 -17.55 -5.17
C ASN A 268 4.19 -17.71 -5.43
N SER A 269 5.00 -17.29 -4.47
CA SER A 269 6.45 -17.51 -4.42
C SER A 269 6.79 -18.45 -3.27
N PRO A 270 7.89 -19.20 -3.34
CA PRO A 270 8.36 -19.99 -2.22
C PRO A 270 8.46 -19.18 -0.93
N ILE A 271 8.11 -19.82 0.18
CA ILE A 271 8.20 -19.29 1.54
C ILE A 271 8.63 -20.42 2.49
N THR A 272 9.30 -20.08 3.57
CA THR A 272 9.92 -21.04 4.48
C THR A 272 8.91 -21.71 5.40
N TYR A 273 8.74 -23.00 5.24
CA TYR A 273 7.96 -23.88 6.12
C TYR A 273 8.84 -24.80 6.97
N ASP A 274 8.34 -25.20 8.13
CA ASP A 274 8.87 -26.31 8.93
C ASP A 274 7.74 -27.33 9.21
N PRO A 275 7.89 -28.61 8.87
CA PRO A 275 8.96 -29.21 8.07
C PRO A 275 9.07 -28.59 6.66
N PRO A 276 10.29 -28.48 6.08
CA PRO A 276 10.51 -27.78 4.83
C PRO A 276 9.80 -28.46 3.64
N ILE A 277 9.44 -27.64 2.64
CA ILE A 277 8.95 -28.05 1.33
C ILE A 277 9.74 -27.35 0.23
N THR A 278 9.82 -27.97 -0.92
CA THR A 278 10.50 -27.43 -2.11
C THR A 278 9.53 -27.09 -3.24
N ASP A 279 8.30 -27.60 -3.17
CA ASP A 279 7.23 -27.35 -4.12
C ASP A 279 5.90 -27.19 -3.39
N ALA A 280 5.07 -26.26 -3.87
CA ALA A 280 3.77 -25.98 -3.26
C ALA A 280 2.82 -27.18 -3.23
N SER A 281 2.97 -28.17 -4.16
CA SER A 281 2.17 -29.39 -4.16
C SER A 281 2.44 -30.33 -2.99
N GLU A 282 3.50 -30.09 -2.23
CA GLU A 282 3.80 -30.83 -1.00
C GLU A 282 2.93 -30.39 0.20
N LEU A 283 2.24 -29.25 0.08
CA LEU A 283 1.24 -28.84 1.07
C LEU A 283 0.04 -29.77 1.00
N GLN A 284 -0.12 -30.59 2.02
CA GLN A 284 -1.31 -31.43 2.15
C GLN A 284 -2.46 -30.59 2.67
N VAL A 285 -3.52 -30.48 1.86
CA VAL A 285 -4.63 -29.56 2.16
C VAL A 285 -5.96 -30.29 2.11
N GLU A 286 -6.89 -29.79 2.88
CA GLU A 286 -8.29 -30.22 2.88
C GLU A 286 -9.22 -28.99 2.83
N LEU A 287 -10.39 -29.16 2.27
CA LEU A 287 -11.45 -28.15 2.25
C LEU A 287 -12.38 -28.41 3.44
N GLN A 288 -12.71 -27.37 4.21
CA GLN A 288 -13.76 -27.45 5.24
C GLN A 288 -15.07 -27.94 4.63
N GLU A 289 -15.86 -28.71 5.39
CA GLU A 289 -17.18 -29.19 4.95
C GLU A 289 -18.19 -28.05 4.82
N GLU A 290 -18.13 -27.07 5.73
CA GLU A 290 -19.06 -25.94 5.77
C GLU A 290 -18.32 -24.61 5.86
N ALA A 291 -18.93 -23.55 5.29
CA ALA A 291 -18.46 -22.19 5.43
C ALA A 291 -18.73 -21.64 6.85
N GLU A 292 -17.90 -20.73 7.32
CA GLU A 292 -18.01 -20.11 8.64
C GLU A 292 -19.20 -19.16 8.78
N GLY A 293 -19.88 -18.82 7.68
CA GLY A 293 -21.05 -17.96 7.69
C GLY A 293 -21.67 -17.76 6.30
N PRO A 294 -22.83 -17.11 6.26
CA PRO A 294 -23.52 -16.85 5.00
C PRO A 294 -22.71 -15.93 4.07
N GLY A 295 -22.65 -16.29 2.79
CA GLY A 295 -21.93 -15.52 1.78
C GLY A 295 -20.40 -15.62 1.89
N LEU A 296 -19.88 -16.58 2.65
CA LEU A 296 -18.46 -16.90 2.76
C LEU A 296 -18.17 -18.25 2.07
N VAL A 297 -16.94 -18.46 1.64
CA VAL A 297 -16.48 -19.78 1.16
C VAL A 297 -15.99 -20.62 2.34
N PRO A 298 -16.13 -21.97 2.30
CA PRO A 298 -15.42 -22.86 3.22
C PRO A 298 -13.91 -22.77 2.97
N CYS A 299 -13.08 -22.79 4.02
CA CYS A 299 -11.65 -22.55 3.87
C CYS A 299 -10.87 -23.81 3.49
N TYR A 300 -9.84 -23.66 2.63
CA TYR A 300 -8.75 -24.61 2.56
C TYR A 300 -7.89 -24.50 3.80
N ARG A 301 -7.55 -25.62 4.41
CA ARG A 301 -6.66 -25.76 5.56
C ARG A 301 -5.54 -26.73 5.25
N GLN A 302 -4.44 -26.63 5.97
CA GLN A 302 -3.44 -27.70 5.99
C GLN A 302 -4.02 -28.90 6.73
N GLN A 303 -3.68 -30.12 6.27
CA GLN A 303 -3.92 -31.33 7.06
C GLN A 303 -2.98 -31.35 8.27
N GLU A 304 -3.47 -31.86 9.40
CA GLU A 304 -2.66 -31.94 10.62
C GLU A 304 -1.63 -33.09 10.57
N PRO A 305 -0.42 -32.90 11.09
CA PRO A 305 0.06 -31.67 11.73
C PRO A 305 0.42 -30.59 10.70
N ALA A 306 -0.07 -29.37 10.92
CA ALA A 306 0.17 -28.25 10.03
C ALA A 306 1.64 -27.80 10.05
N ARG A 307 2.20 -27.53 8.86
CA ARG A 307 3.53 -26.92 8.74
C ARG A 307 3.51 -25.47 9.22
N GLN A 308 4.58 -25.05 9.85
CA GLN A 308 4.71 -23.73 10.43
C GLN A 308 5.47 -22.78 9.52
N LEU A 309 5.05 -21.53 9.44
CA LEU A 309 5.76 -20.43 8.77
C LEU A 309 6.80 -19.85 9.76
N VAL A 310 7.90 -20.58 9.95
CA VAL A 310 8.84 -20.37 11.07
C VAL A 310 9.45 -18.97 11.13
N ASN A 311 9.70 -18.34 9.99
CA ASN A 311 10.27 -16.99 9.93
C ASN A 311 9.22 -15.90 10.22
N LEU A 312 7.92 -16.22 10.17
CA LEU A 312 6.84 -15.31 10.52
C LEU A 312 6.34 -15.51 11.96
N THR A 313 6.70 -16.62 12.59
CA THR A 313 6.36 -16.90 14.00
C THR A 313 6.97 -15.84 14.91
N GLY A 314 6.13 -15.19 15.73
CA GLY A 314 6.58 -14.09 16.61
C GLY A 314 6.50 -12.70 15.97
N ILE A 315 6.06 -12.60 14.72
CA ILE A 315 5.66 -11.33 14.09
C ILE A 315 4.14 -11.20 14.20
N PRO A 316 3.60 -10.31 15.05
CA PRO A 316 2.15 -10.10 15.14
C PRO A 316 1.57 -9.58 13.83
N VAL A 317 0.35 -9.98 13.50
CA VAL A 317 -0.35 -9.52 12.31
C VAL A 317 -1.70 -8.91 12.67
N LEU A 318 -1.91 -7.65 12.32
CA LEU A 318 -3.23 -7.02 12.27
C LEU A 318 -3.78 -7.13 10.85
N PHE A 319 -4.86 -7.88 10.68
CA PHE A 319 -5.47 -8.14 9.39
C PHE A 319 -6.84 -7.45 9.29
N LEU A 320 -6.95 -6.41 8.48
CA LEU A 320 -8.17 -5.61 8.32
C LEU A 320 -8.97 -6.04 7.09
N ASN A 321 -10.28 -6.17 7.27
CA ASN A 321 -11.20 -6.55 6.21
C ASN A 321 -12.45 -5.68 6.21
N GLY A 322 -12.81 -5.13 5.02
CA GLY A 322 -13.96 -4.24 4.83
C GLY A 322 -15.28 -5.00 4.70
N GLU A 323 -16.37 -4.39 5.19
CA GLU A 323 -17.72 -4.97 5.16
C GLU A 323 -18.25 -5.17 3.74
N GLY A 324 -17.97 -4.21 2.83
CA GLY A 324 -18.49 -4.13 1.47
C GLY A 324 -17.50 -4.54 0.38
N GLY A 325 -16.32 -5.05 0.76
CA GLY A 325 -15.29 -5.51 -0.16
C GLY A 325 -15.52 -6.93 -0.67
N TYR A 326 -15.03 -7.24 -1.88
CA TYR A 326 -15.08 -8.60 -2.43
C TYR A 326 -14.18 -9.58 -1.66
N HIS A 327 -13.21 -9.08 -0.93
CA HIS A 327 -12.33 -9.83 -0.03
C HIS A 327 -13.08 -10.42 1.16
N ARG A 328 -14.20 -9.82 1.55
CA ARG A 328 -15.05 -10.30 2.64
C ARG A 328 -15.41 -11.77 2.52
N ILE A 329 -15.52 -12.27 1.29
CA ILE A 329 -15.95 -13.63 0.99
C ILE A 329 -14.91 -14.69 1.43
N PHE A 330 -13.59 -14.33 1.48
CA PHE A 330 -12.52 -15.32 1.61
C PHE A 330 -11.34 -14.93 2.51
N ASP A 331 -11.20 -13.68 2.96
CA ASP A 331 -10.02 -13.24 3.74
C ASP A 331 -9.87 -13.96 5.09
N HIS A 332 -11.00 -14.36 5.71
CA HIS A 332 -10.98 -15.20 6.91
C HIS A 332 -10.20 -16.50 6.69
N CYS A 333 -10.19 -17.04 5.48
CA CYS A 333 -9.44 -18.26 5.16
C CYS A 333 -7.92 -18.02 5.18
N LEU A 334 -7.44 -16.85 4.76
CA LEU A 334 -6.02 -16.53 4.86
C LEU A 334 -5.62 -16.28 6.32
N ALA A 335 -6.44 -15.59 7.09
CA ALA A 335 -6.19 -15.40 8.53
C ALA A 335 -6.16 -16.75 9.29
N ASN A 336 -7.08 -17.66 8.97
CA ASN A 336 -7.11 -19.01 9.52
C ASN A 336 -5.84 -19.81 9.13
N TRP A 337 -5.39 -19.70 7.89
CA TRP A 337 -4.15 -20.33 7.42
C TRP A 337 -2.92 -19.83 8.18
N LEU A 338 -2.80 -18.51 8.35
CA LEU A 338 -1.71 -17.90 9.10
C LEU A 338 -1.69 -18.40 10.55
N ASN A 339 -2.83 -18.37 11.23
CA ASN A 339 -2.94 -18.87 12.60
C ASN A 339 -2.62 -20.38 12.71
N GLN A 340 -3.10 -21.20 11.77
CA GLN A 340 -2.76 -22.64 11.73
C GLN A 340 -1.26 -22.85 11.50
N ALA A 341 -0.61 -21.98 10.72
CA ALA A 341 0.81 -22.00 10.45
C ALA A 341 1.66 -21.31 11.52
N GLY A 342 1.10 -21.01 12.70
CA GLY A 342 1.83 -20.46 13.86
C GLY A 342 2.08 -18.96 13.84
N VAL A 343 1.44 -18.21 12.93
CA VAL A 343 1.54 -16.75 12.84
C VAL A 343 0.39 -16.10 13.61
N GLU A 344 0.68 -15.40 14.70
CA GLU A 344 -0.31 -14.70 15.52
C GLU A 344 -1.01 -13.63 14.71
N THR A 345 -2.25 -13.93 14.28
CA THR A 345 -3.02 -13.06 13.39
C THR A 345 -4.34 -12.65 14.02
N GLU A 346 -4.51 -11.37 14.26
CA GLU A 346 -5.78 -10.76 14.65
C GLU A 346 -6.54 -10.33 13.39
N TYR A 347 -7.62 -11.07 13.07
CA TYR A 347 -8.49 -10.76 11.94
C TYR A 347 -9.63 -9.86 12.38
N VAL A 348 -9.62 -8.62 11.91
CA VAL A 348 -10.60 -7.60 12.29
C VAL A 348 -11.53 -7.30 11.11
N ARG A 349 -12.79 -7.56 11.30
CA ARG A 349 -13.86 -7.05 10.43
C ARG A 349 -14.17 -5.63 10.88
N MET A 350 -13.98 -4.67 9.97
CA MET A 350 -14.06 -3.25 10.34
C MET A 350 -15.42 -2.84 10.93
N GLU A 351 -16.52 -3.49 10.52
CA GLU A 351 -17.84 -3.24 11.11
C GLU A 351 -17.95 -3.67 12.57
N ASP A 352 -17.18 -4.66 13.02
CA ASP A 352 -17.21 -5.14 14.42
C ASP A 352 -16.57 -4.13 15.38
N VAL A 353 -15.72 -3.22 14.84
CA VAL A 353 -15.11 -2.11 15.59
C VAL A 353 -15.77 -0.76 15.29
N GLY A 354 -16.96 -0.77 14.68
CA GLY A 354 -17.77 0.42 14.42
C GLY A 354 -17.41 1.19 13.14
N LEU A 355 -16.54 0.65 12.29
CA LEU A 355 -16.11 1.25 11.03
C LEU A 355 -16.74 0.49 9.85
N SER A 356 -18.01 0.78 9.57
CA SER A 356 -18.83 0.06 8.58
C SER A 356 -18.75 0.65 7.19
N GLY A 357 -19.12 -0.17 6.20
CA GLY A 357 -19.37 0.26 4.82
C GLY A 357 -18.15 0.38 3.93
N ASN A 358 -16.98 -0.04 4.39
CA ASN A 358 -15.75 0.01 3.62
C ASN A 358 -15.68 -1.10 2.58
N GLY A 359 -15.15 -0.73 1.39
CA GLY A 359 -14.73 -1.66 0.35
C GLY A 359 -13.23 -1.94 0.40
N HIS A 360 -12.70 -2.41 -0.74
CA HIS A 360 -11.29 -2.78 -0.85
C HIS A 360 -10.30 -1.62 -0.70
N MET A 361 -10.73 -0.40 -1.01
CA MET A 361 -9.87 0.80 -1.02
C MET A 361 -10.06 1.66 0.24
N MET A 362 -10.19 1.05 1.41
CA MET A 362 -10.54 1.74 2.66
C MET A 362 -9.60 2.91 3.00
N MET A 363 -8.34 2.90 2.53
CA MET A 363 -7.40 4.01 2.70
C MET A 363 -7.78 5.26 1.89
N LEU A 364 -8.66 5.14 0.90
CA LEU A 364 -9.14 6.23 0.03
C LEU A 364 -10.59 6.65 0.33
N GLU A 365 -11.29 5.89 1.16
CA GLU A 365 -12.70 6.06 1.45
C GLU A 365 -12.98 7.16 2.48
N LYS A 366 -14.26 7.54 2.68
CA LYS A 366 -14.65 8.71 3.50
C LYS A 366 -14.13 8.67 4.93
N ASN A 367 -14.10 7.49 5.54
CA ASN A 367 -13.63 7.25 6.91
C ASN A 367 -12.18 6.72 6.98
N SER A 368 -11.36 7.02 5.94
CA SER A 368 -9.97 6.53 5.88
C SER A 368 -9.12 7.00 7.07
N LYS A 369 -9.37 8.21 7.58
CA LYS A 369 -8.66 8.74 8.74
C LYS A 369 -8.98 7.98 10.01
N GLU A 370 -10.24 7.68 10.24
CA GLU A 370 -10.71 6.90 11.40
C GLU A 370 -10.11 5.48 11.41
N ILE A 371 -9.92 4.91 10.21
CA ILE A 371 -9.24 3.61 10.09
C ILE A 371 -7.74 3.74 10.42
N ALA A 372 -7.07 4.81 9.98
CA ALA A 372 -5.68 5.07 10.36
C ALA A 372 -5.53 5.27 11.88
N GLU A 373 -6.49 5.96 12.52
CA GLU A 373 -6.56 6.14 13.98
C GLU A 373 -6.78 4.80 14.70
N TYR A 374 -7.64 3.93 14.17
CA TYR A 374 -7.80 2.57 14.69
C TYR A 374 -6.50 1.76 14.63
N ILE A 375 -5.83 1.74 13.47
CA ILE A 375 -4.53 1.08 13.30
C ILE A 375 -3.52 1.62 14.33
N HIS A 376 -3.47 2.93 14.47
CA HIS A 376 -2.57 3.60 15.41
C HIS A 376 -2.83 3.17 16.86
N SER A 377 -4.09 3.20 17.31
CA SER A 377 -4.47 2.76 18.66
C SER A 377 -4.10 1.30 18.90
N TRP A 378 -4.35 0.43 17.92
CA TRP A 378 -3.95 -0.98 18.01
C TRP A 378 -2.43 -1.14 18.13
N LEU A 379 -1.65 -0.35 17.38
CA LEU A 379 -0.18 -0.37 17.45
C LEU A 379 0.31 0.10 18.83
N GLU A 380 -0.29 1.14 19.41
CA GLU A 380 0.06 1.61 20.74
C GLU A 380 -0.22 0.56 21.83
N GLU A 381 -1.32 -0.16 21.73
CA GLU A 381 -1.73 -1.17 22.71
C GLU A 381 -0.91 -2.46 22.62
N ASN A 382 -0.47 -2.87 21.42
CA ASN A 382 0.09 -4.21 21.21
C ASN A 382 1.58 -4.21 20.83
N ILE A 383 2.15 -3.09 20.37
CA ILE A 383 3.47 -3.08 19.73
C ILE A 383 4.43 -2.05 20.33
N LEU A 384 3.91 -0.87 20.68
CA LEU A 384 4.67 0.31 21.11
C LEU A 384 4.65 0.47 22.61
#